data_daa684e4545e34444b2785e6085e2118
#
_entry.id   daa684e4545e34444b2785e6085e2118
#
_cell.length_a   1.000
_cell.length_b   1.000
_cell.length_c   1.000
_cell.angle_alpha   90.00
_cell.angle_beta   90.00
_cell.angle_gamma   90.00
#
_symmetry.space_group_name_H-M   'P 1'
#
loop_
_entity.id
_entity.type
_entity.pdbx_description
1 polymer ?
#
loop_
_entity_poly.entity_id
_entity_poly.type
_entity_poly.pdbx_seq_one_letter_code
_entity_poly.pdbx_strand_id
1 'polypeptide(L)'
;MPDNQLYCAFLQTLYFRPYLVLLLKNILYFCAQNVIIQNMRRSISFTILFFMMLSVLVSCYQSHKRELDLAYTLAESKPDSALVFLNRINQGKLSDEDMAKYALIYYMAQDKSGLDVDNDSLIRIAYDWYGNHQDDSLYASSLYYMGKCFLLNDSIEQAKACLEKSYFISDSLHNLSLKCLALDKLIEVEEQLAPYKALKYAKALVKMYDSMPNVSIYNKVAAHLRLGENFFYVDSLKQALNEEKKAYSLAMSVGEKGLLSYVSQDLASVYEEMGKKDSCLLYARRAYDLNGTNRFSCLLKLASAYISADSIKQAFAILNEVTPRTAEDRYSICYMQSKAAMKTQDYRTAKIFSDSACCCLQDMYRTTLQAKINYYTSFLKKESERAKMQGKAEMQRLVFALIVLLAVIIISFVLYAYWAYKKRSLARIAHEQEIFCQKQQMMEKLHQEELTHRDVQLSVMRTYLLKKVEVVEKLNSSVPNESKHIVLSDNDWTELEVFLDSVEDLFVSRLKKEHPNLSNADVRLMMLLRLKLSQKTLASIYCVSEKAIKQKLFLYKDKVGIKNEHFSLRNYIENF
;
A
#
# COMPACT_ATOMS: atom_id res chain seq x y z
N MET A 1 -20.57 7.81 32.35
CA MET A 1 -20.29 6.54 33.04
C MET A 1 -19.22 5.73 32.28
N PRO A 2 -17.95 6.16 32.25
CA PRO A 2 -16.83 5.34 31.73
C PRO A 2 -15.92 4.78 32.84
N ASP A 3 -16.06 5.20 34.10
CA ASP A 3 -15.06 4.88 35.13
C ASP A 3 -15.14 3.46 35.71
N ASN A 4 -16.28 2.78 35.57
CA ASN A 4 -16.44 1.42 36.11
C ASN A 4 -15.74 0.32 35.28
N GLN A 5 -15.46 0.54 34.00
CA GLN A 5 -14.72 -0.46 33.19
C GLN A 5 -13.22 -0.44 33.47
N LEU A 6 -12.65 0.71 33.81
CA LEU A 6 -11.26 0.85 34.21
C LEU A 6 -10.97 0.18 35.57
N TYR A 7 -11.92 0.27 36.50
CA TYR A 7 -11.79 -0.36 37.81
C TYR A 7 -11.93 -1.90 37.74
N CYS A 8 -12.81 -2.39 36.85
CA CYS A 8 -12.92 -3.84 36.58
C CYS A 8 -11.70 -4.42 35.88
N ALA A 9 -11.09 -3.69 34.92
CA ALA A 9 -9.84 -4.13 34.26
C ALA A 9 -8.65 -4.12 35.24
N PHE A 10 -8.59 -3.14 36.15
CA PHE A 10 -7.58 -3.09 37.20
C PHE A 10 -7.76 -4.23 38.23
N LEU A 11 -9.00 -4.55 38.60
CA LEU A 11 -9.31 -5.69 39.48
C LEU A 11 -9.12 -7.03 38.77
N GLN A 12 -9.36 -7.15 37.45
CA GLN A 12 -9.08 -8.38 36.71
C GLN A 12 -7.60 -8.66 36.56
N THR A 13 -6.75 -7.63 36.36
CA THR A 13 -5.28 -7.82 36.36
C THR A 13 -4.72 -8.16 37.75
N LEU A 14 -5.36 -7.70 38.82
CA LEU A 14 -5.06 -8.12 40.19
C LEU A 14 -5.59 -9.53 40.51
N TYR A 15 -6.73 -9.93 39.94
CA TYR A 15 -7.36 -11.24 40.19
C TYR A 15 -6.61 -12.40 39.52
N PHE A 16 -5.87 -12.15 38.45
CA PHE A 16 -5.09 -13.20 37.74
C PHE A 16 -3.74 -13.55 38.39
N ARG A 17 -3.38 -12.87 39.52
CA ARG A 17 -2.20 -13.27 40.31
C ARG A 17 -2.49 -13.34 41.81
N PRO A 18 -3.51 -14.11 42.27
CA PRO A 18 -3.78 -14.24 43.69
C PRO A 18 -2.62 -14.85 44.47
N TYR A 19 -1.80 -15.68 43.81
CA TYR A 19 -0.59 -16.27 44.38
C TYR A 19 0.51 -15.26 44.67
N LEU A 20 0.67 -14.21 43.84
CA LEU A 20 1.73 -13.21 44.01
C LEU A 20 1.41 -12.29 45.21
N VAL A 21 0.14 -11.91 45.37
CA VAL A 21 -0.34 -11.09 46.51
C VAL A 21 -0.32 -11.89 47.80
N LEU A 22 -0.72 -13.17 47.75
CA LEU A 22 -0.66 -14.08 48.92
C LEU A 22 0.79 -14.38 49.33
N LEU A 23 1.68 -14.52 48.32
CA LEU A 23 3.10 -14.76 48.55
C LEU A 23 3.80 -13.52 49.13
N LEU A 24 3.51 -12.32 48.60
CA LEU A 24 4.01 -11.05 49.17
C LEU A 24 3.46 -10.81 50.59
N LYS A 25 2.20 -11.13 50.85
CA LYS A 25 1.62 -11.05 52.20
C LYS A 25 2.28 -12.03 53.18
N ASN A 26 2.55 -13.25 52.75
CA ASN A 26 3.27 -14.25 53.55
C ASN A 26 4.76 -13.91 53.76
N ILE A 27 5.42 -13.34 52.75
CA ILE A 27 6.80 -12.85 52.88
C ILE A 27 6.87 -11.66 53.83
N LEU A 28 5.95 -10.69 53.75
CA LEU A 28 5.86 -9.57 54.69
C LEU A 28 5.51 -10.01 56.10
N TYR A 29 4.63 -10.99 56.27
CA TYR A 29 4.27 -11.55 57.56
C TYR A 29 5.45 -12.33 58.18
N PHE A 30 6.20 -13.09 57.35
CA PHE A 30 7.39 -13.82 57.78
C PHE A 30 8.57 -12.88 58.12
N CYS A 31 8.76 -11.80 57.37
CA CYS A 31 9.72 -10.76 57.71
C CYS A 31 9.35 -9.98 58.98
N ALA A 32 8.09 -9.71 59.21
CA ALA A 32 7.63 -9.01 60.44
C ALA A 32 7.81 -9.85 61.71
N GLN A 33 7.69 -11.16 61.63
CA GLN A 33 7.85 -12.04 62.80
C GLN A 33 9.31 -12.41 63.15
N ASN A 34 10.29 -12.27 62.18
CA ASN A 34 11.65 -12.74 62.35
C ASN A 34 12.73 -11.65 62.23
N VAL A 35 12.40 -10.38 62.43
CA VAL A 35 13.36 -9.23 62.29
C VAL A 35 14.30 -9.10 63.48
N ILE A 36 14.12 -9.88 64.54
CA ILE A 36 15.07 -9.81 65.66
C ILE A 36 15.76 -11.15 65.82
N ILE A 37 17.05 -11.15 65.54
CA ILE A 37 18.10 -12.08 65.97
C ILE A 37 18.21 -13.46 65.28
N GLN A 38 19.32 -13.65 64.66
CA GLN A 38 20.15 -14.80 64.35
C GLN A 38 20.31 -15.28 62.89
N ASN A 39 21.48 -15.08 62.44
CA ASN A 39 22.32 -15.90 61.55
C ASN A 39 22.27 -15.69 60.05
N MET A 40 23.40 -15.31 59.52
CA MET A 40 23.83 -15.25 58.11
C MET A 40 23.45 -16.49 57.27
N ARG A 41 23.19 -17.63 57.85
CA ARG A 41 22.70 -18.82 57.14
C ARG A 41 21.29 -18.68 56.57
N ARG A 42 20.45 -17.81 57.13
CA ARG A 42 19.10 -17.57 56.58
C ARG A 42 19.06 -16.60 55.40
N SER A 43 20.05 -15.71 55.30
CA SER A 43 20.20 -14.82 54.15
C SER A 43 20.47 -15.58 52.86
N ILE A 44 21.28 -16.64 52.91
CA ILE A 44 21.60 -17.51 51.76
C ILE A 44 20.36 -18.29 51.30
N SER A 45 19.53 -18.79 52.23
CA SER A 45 18.26 -19.45 51.88
C SER A 45 17.26 -18.49 51.21
N PHE A 46 17.25 -17.22 51.62
CA PHE A 46 16.36 -16.20 51.05
C PHE A 46 16.79 -15.80 49.63
N THR A 47 18.09 -15.68 49.40
CA THR A 47 18.63 -15.43 48.03
C THR A 47 18.39 -16.62 47.12
N ILE A 48 18.56 -17.86 47.60
CA ILE A 48 18.25 -19.07 46.81
C ILE A 48 16.75 -19.18 46.52
N LEU A 49 15.88 -18.89 47.48
CA LEU A 49 14.41 -18.87 47.27
C LEU A 49 14.00 -17.77 46.29
N PHE A 50 14.61 -16.58 46.33
CA PHE A 50 14.42 -15.49 45.41
C PHE A 50 14.87 -15.86 43.99
N PHE A 51 16.06 -16.49 43.85
CA PHE A 51 16.54 -16.98 42.55
C PHE A 51 15.70 -18.16 42.02
N MET A 52 15.24 -19.08 42.87
CA MET A 52 14.27 -20.11 42.48
C MET A 52 12.93 -19.49 42.01
N MET A 53 12.45 -18.46 42.70
CA MET A 53 11.25 -17.78 42.32
C MET A 53 11.40 -16.98 41.01
N LEU A 54 12.56 -16.37 40.80
CA LEU A 54 12.96 -15.74 39.55
C LEU A 54 13.03 -16.76 38.41
N SER A 55 13.60 -17.94 38.67
CA SER A 55 13.70 -19.02 37.67
C SER A 55 12.35 -19.63 37.31
N VAL A 56 11.40 -19.70 38.25
CA VAL A 56 10.01 -20.13 38.01
C VAL A 56 9.25 -19.07 37.20
N LEU A 57 9.48 -17.76 37.44
CA LEU A 57 8.91 -16.68 36.63
C LEU A 57 9.47 -16.66 35.20
N VAL A 58 10.74 -16.98 35.02
CA VAL A 58 11.39 -17.11 33.71
C VAL A 58 10.95 -18.38 32.98
N SER A 59 10.70 -19.49 33.71
CA SER A 59 10.27 -20.78 33.14
C SER A 59 8.82 -20.78 32.63
N CYS A 60 7.98 -19.83 33.03
CA CYS A 60 6.62 -19.70 32.51
C CYS A 60 6.55 -19.06 31.12
N TYR A 61 7.68 -18.63 30.57
CA TYR A 61 7.75 -18.03 29.23
C TYR A 61 8.00 -19.12 28.20
N GLN A 62 6.94 -19.79 27.79
CA GLN A 62 7.00 -20.84 26.79
C GLN A 62 7.15 -20.20 25.41
N SER A 63 8.32 -20.30 24.80
CA SER A 63 8.55 -19.86 23.43
C SER A 63 7.83 -20.79 22.46
N HIS A 64 7.02 -20.22 21.57
CA HIS A 64 6.36 -20.92 20.46
C HIS A 64 7.25 -21.05 19.22
N LYS A 65 8.56 -20.86 19.37
CA LYS A 65 9.52 -20.77 18.27
C LYS A 65 9.42 -21.96 17.29
N ARG A 66 9.36 -23.19 17.80
CA ARG A 66 9.27 -24.39 16.94
C ARG A 66 7.96 -24.45 16.15
N GLU A 67 6.86 -24.04 16.76
CA GLU A 67 5.55 -24.01 16.11
C GLU A 67 5.52 -22.95 15.00
N LEU A 68 6.11 -21.81 15.25
CA LEU A 68 6.22 -20.72 14.28
C LEU A 68 7.21 -21.04 13.14
N ASP A 69 8.31 -21.75 13.43
CA ASP A 69 9.25 -22.22 12.39
C ASP A 69 8.55 -23.21 11.43
N LEU A 70 7.75 -24.12 11.99
CA LEU A 70 6.93 -25.03 11.18
C LEU A 70 5.89 -24.26 10.36
N ALA A 71 5.20 -23.30 10.97
CA ALA A 71 4.22 -22.45 10.28
C ALA A 71 4.86 -21.68 9.13
N TYR A 72 6.09 -21.16 9.31
CA TYR A 72 6.84 -20.47 8.26
C TYR A 72 7.10 -21.37 7.04
N THR A 73 7.58 -22.59 7.30
CA THR A 73 7.83 -23.57 6.23
C THR A 73 6.53 -23.98 5.49
N LEU A 74 5.45 -24.12 6.25
CA LEU A 74 4.12 -24.38 5.68
C LEU A 74 3.62 -23.18 4.85
N ALA A 75 3.83 -21.95 5.30
CA ALA A 75 3.42 -20.76 4.56
C ALA A 75 4.14 -20.63 3.21
N GLU A 76 5.36 -21.17 3.08
CA GLU A 76 6.06 -21.22 1.81
C GLU A 76 5.54 -22.29 0.85
N SER A 77 5.17 -23.46 1.35
CA SER A 77 4.85 -24.63 0.54
C SER A 77 3.35 -24.95 0.45
N LYS A 78 2.60 -24.68 1.52
CA LYS A 78 1.15 -24.99 1.68
C LYS A 78 0.48 -23.88 2.50
N PRO A 79 0.27 -22.69 1.93
CA PRO A 79 -0.17 -21.50 2.67
C PRO A 79 -1.52 -21.68 3.37
N ASP A 80 -2.48 -22.38 2.76
CA ASP A 80 -3.77 -22.66 3.40
C ASP A 80 -3.63 -23.51 4.66
N SER A 81 -2.71 -24.48 4.63
CA SER A 81 -2.40 -25.31 5.81
C SER A 81 -1.72 -24.50 6.90
N ALA A 82 -0.88 -23.54 6.53
CA ALA A 82 -0.27 -22.62 7.47
C ALA A 82 -1.31 -21.75 8.18
N LEU A 83 -2.31 -21.23 7.46
CA LEU A 83 -3.40 -20.45 8.05
C LEU A 83 -4.22 -21.27 9.04
N VAL A 84 -4.57 -22.51 8.68
CA VAL A 84 -5.28 -23.41 9.62
C VAL A 84 -4.45 -23.70 10.87
N PHE A 85 -3.12 -23.86 10.72
CA PHE A 85 -2.22 -24.10 11.82
C PHE A 85 -2.09 -22.87 12.71
N LEU A 86 -1.86 -21.69 12.14
CA LEU A 86 -1.71 -20.42 12.85
C LEU A 86 -2.97 -20.05 13.64
N ASN A 87 -4.16 -20.31 13.12
CA ASN A 87 -5.43 -20.03 13.80
C ASN A 87 -5.62 -20.85 15.10
N ARG A 88 -4.83 -21.90 15.32
CA ARG A 88 -4.84 -22.69 16.58
C ARG A 88 -3.95 -22.10 17.66
N ILE A 89 -3.03 -21.21 17.29
CA ILE A 89 -2.10 -20.57 18.23
C ILE A 89 -2.83 -19.50 19.02
N ASN A 90 -2.72 -19.56 20.34
CA ASN A 90 -3.28 -18.53 21.22
C ASN A 90 -2.37 -17.30 21.23
N GLN A 91 -2.75 -16.27 20.48
CA GLN A 91 -1.99 -15.01 20.34
C GLN A 91 -1.72 -14.32 21.68
N GLY A 92 -2.65 -14.43 22.67
CA GLY A 92 -2.48 -13.81 23.98
C GLY A 92 -1.38 -14.42 24.86
N LYS A 93 -0.80 -15.54 24.41
CA LYS A 93 0.34 -16.21 25.11
C LYS A 93 1.66 -16.00 24.40
N LEU A 94 1.66 -15.36 23.22
CA LEU A 94 2.87 -15.11 22.46
C LEU A 94 3.70 -13.99 23.11
N SER A 95 5.03 -14.12 23.03
CA SER A 95 5.95 -13.02 23.28
C SER A 95 5.83 -11.97 22.20
N ASP A 96 6.38 -10.77 22.42
CA ASP A 96 6.42 -9.74 21.40
C ASP A 96 7.18 -10.22 20.15
N GLU A 97 8.28 -10.97 20.33
CA GLU A 97 9.05 -11.60 19.25
C GLU A 97 8.23 -12.67 18.51
N ASP A 98 7.61 -13.60 19.27
CA ASP A 98 6.78 -14.64 18.68
C ASP A 98 5.54 -14.05 17.99
N MET A 99 4.98 -12.96 18.53
CA MET A 99 3.85 -12.23 17.91
C MET A 99 4.26 -11.55 16.61
N ALA A 100 5.45 -10.95 16.54
CA ALA A 100 5.97 -10.37 15.31
C ALA A 100 6.18 -11.45 14.24
N LYS A 101 6.73 -12.61 14.62
CA LYS A 101 6.92 -13.74 13.72
C LYS A 101 5.59 -14.34 13.27
N TYR A 102 4.64 -14.53 14.18
CA TYR A 102 3.28 -14.94 13.87
C TYR A 102 2.63 -13.99 12.84
N ALA A 103 2.71 -12.69 13.09
CA ALA A 103 2.14 -11.66 12.24
C ALA A 103 2.68 -11.71 10.81
N LEU A 104 4.00 -11.84 10.66
CA LEU A 104 4.65 -11.97 9.36
C LEU A 104 4.20 -13.23 8.62
N ILE A 105 4.21 -14.38 9.30
CA ILE A 105 3.86 -15.67 8.70
C ILE A 105 2.37 -15.69 8.30
N TYR A 106 1.51 -15.15 9.13
CA TYR A 106 0.08 -15.07 8.87
C TYR A 106 -0.21 -14.24 7.61
N TYR A 107 0.42 -13.07 7.51
CA TYR A 107 0.28 -12.20 6.34
C TYR A 107 0.85 -12.85 5.08
N MET A 108 2.04 -13.47 5.19
CA MET A 108 2.66 -14.22 4.10
C MET A 108 1.76 -15.37 3.61
N ALA A 109 1.14 -16.12 4.52
CA ALA A 109 0.27 -17.23 4.17
C ALA A 109 -1.03 -16.75 3.50
N GLN A 110 -1.63 -15.64 3.97
CA GLN A 110 -2.79 -15.03 3.31
C GLN A 110 -2.47 -14.58 1.89
N ASP A 111 -1.36 -13.87 1.71
CA ASP A 111 -0.91 -13.40 0.40
C ASP A 111 -0.70 -14.55 -0.59
N LYS A 112 0.00 -15.62 -0.16
CA LYS A 112 0.24 -16.79 -1.01
C LYS A 112 -1.01 -17.64 -1.27
N SER A 113 -2.04 -17.54 -0.43
CA SER A 113 -3.37 -18.13 -0.66
C SER A 113 -4.23 -17.28 -1.61
N GLY A 114 -3.73 -16.16 -2.12
CA GLY A 114 -4.48 -15.24 -3.00
C GLY A 114 -5.56 -14.46 -2.27
N LEU A 115 -5.43 -14.28 -0.96
CA LEU A 115 -6.33 -13.45 -0.16
C LEU A 115 -5.78 -12.03 -0.12
N ASP A 116 -6.56 -11.07 -0.56
CA ASP A 116 -6.22 -9.66 -0.44
C ASP A 116 -6.22 -9.24 1.03
N VAL A 117 -5.10 -8.69 1.48
CA VAL A 117 -4.92 -8.22 2.85
C VAL A 117 -4.71 -6.71 2.82
N ASP A 118 -5.80 -5.98 2.92
CA ASP A 118 -5.83 -4.52 2.97
C ASP A 118 -5.51 -3.96 4.37
N ASN A 119 -5.62 -4.79 5.41
CA ASN A 119 -5.42 -4.41 6.80
C ASN A 119 -3.96 -4.55 7.24
N ASP A 120 -3.29 -3.42 7.45
CA ASP A 120 -1.89 -3.35 7.86
C ASP A 120 -1.61 -3.69 9.34
N SER A 121 -2.65 -3.88 10.15
CA SER A 121 -2.50 -3.98 11.62
C SER A 121 -1.57 -5.10 12.07
N LEU A 122 -1.64 -6.24 11.39
CA LEU A 122 -0.85 -7.41 11.78
C LEU A 122 0.58 -7.30 11.23
N ILE A 123 0.76 -6.95 9.96
CA ILE A 123 2.10 -6.82 9.37
C ILE A 123 2.90 -5.68 10.00
N ARG A 124 2.23 -4.64 10.50
CA ARG A 124 2.87 -3.53 11.22
C ARG A 124 3.56 -4.00 12.49
N ILE A 125 3.02 -5.00 13.20
CA ILE A 125 3.67 -5.58 14.38
C ILE A 125 5.03 -6.16 14.00
N ALA A 126 5.09 -6.92 12.91
CA ALA A 126 6.33 -7.48 12.40
C ALA A 126 7.30 -6.39 11.91
N TYR A 127 6.80 -5.43 11.16
CA TYR A 127 7.59 -4.31 10.64
C TYR A 127 8.24 -3.50 11.77
N ASP A 128 7.47 -3.14 12.81
CA ASP A 128 7.96 -2.35 13.96
C ASP A 128 8.95 -3.16 14.80
N TRP A 129 8.67 -4.46 15.02
CA TRP A 129 9.55 -5.32 15.81
C TRP A 129 10.91 -5.54 15.11
N TYR A 130 10.91 -6.06 13.89
CA TYR A 130 12.16 -6.39 13.19
C TYR A 130 12.96 -5.14 12.80
N GLY A 131 12.31 -4.00 12.58
CA GLY A 131 12.97 -2.72 12.36
C GLY A 131 13.81 -2.25 13.53
N ASN A 132 13.49 -2.69 14.75
CA ASN A 132 14.18 -2.31 15.98
C ASN A 132 15.14 -3.39 16.52
N HIS A 133 15.10 -4.62 16.01
CA HIS A 133 15.80 -5.79 16.59
C HIS A 133 16.84 -6.44 15.66
N GLN A 134 17.26 -5.74 14.59
CA GLN A 134 18.37 -6.13 13.70
C GLN A 134 18.27 -7.56 13.10
N ASP A 135 17.07 -8.06 12.83
CA ASP A 135 16.87 -9.24 11.99
C ASP A 135 16.62 -8.81 10.54
N ASP A 136 17.71 -8.61 9.80
CA ASP A 136 17.64 -8.08 8.43
C ASP A 136 16.79 -8.95 7.49
N SER A 137 16.79 -10.27 7.68
CA SER A 137 16.04 -11.19 6.81
C SER A 137 14.53 -11.07 7.00
N LEU A 138 14.08 -11.15 8.27
CA LEU A 138 12.66 -11.01 8.59
C LEU A 138 12.19 -9.56 8.43
N TYR A 139 13.09 -8.60 8.65
CA TYR A 139 12.80 -7.20 8.37
C TYR A 139 12.59 -6.94 6.88
N ALA A 140 13.44 -7.46 6.00
CA ALA A 140 13.27 -7.34 4.55
C ALA A 140 11.92 -7.93 4.08
N SER A 141 11.52 -9.09 4.66
CA SER A 141 10.22 -9.70 4.38
C SER A 141 9.06 -8.84 4.89
N SER A 142 9.16 -8.30 6.11
CA SER A 142 8.13 -7.43 6.68
C SER A 142 7.98 -6.12 5.90
N LEU A 143 9.08 -5.55 5.41
CA LEU A 143 9.09 -4.38 4.52
C LEU A 143 8.40 -4.67 3.19
N TYR A 144 8.64 -5.84 2.59
CA TYR A 144 7.97 -6.25 1.36
C TYR A 144 6.45 -6.32 1.53
N TYR A 145 5.97 -7.02 2.57
CA TYR A 145 4.54 -7.15 2.82
C TYR A 145 3.90 -5.83 3.26
N MET A 146 4.62 -5.01 4.03
CA MET A 146 4.15 -3.67 4.38
C MET A 146 4.04 -2.77 3.13
N GLY A 147 5.01 -2.86 2.20
CA GLY A 147 4.96 -2.18 0.92
C GLY A 147 3.77 -2.61 0.06
N LYS A 148 3.44 -3.90 0.03
CA LYS A 148 2.22 -4.41 -0.63
C LYS A 148 0.95 -3.83 -0.01
N CYS A 149 0.88 -3.79 1.31
CA CYS A 149 -0.26 -3.22 2.01
C CYS A 149 -0.43 -1.73 1.69
N PHE A 150 0.65 -0.97 1.62
CA PHE A 150 0.62 0.43 1.19
C PHE A 150 0.15 0.60 -0.26
N LEU A 151 0.53 -0.31 -1.17
CA LEU A 151 0.03 -0.31 -2.56
C LEU A 151 -1.49 -0.50 -2.61
N LEU A 152 -2.02 -1.48 -1.88
CA LEU A 152 -3.47 -1.74 -1.81
C LEU A 152 -4.25 -0.53 -1.23
N ASN A 153 -3.59 0.31 -0.45
CA ASN A 153 -4.16 1.52 0.14
C ASN A 153 -3.79 2.80 -0.63
N ASP A 154 -3.30 2.71 -1.87
CA ASP A 154 -2.89 3.84 -2.73
C ASP A 154 -1.82 4.76 -2.09
N SER A 155 -1.06 4.27 -1.15
CA SER A 155 0.00 5.01 -0.45
C SER A 155 1.34 4.79 -1.16
N ILE A 156 1.46 5.33 -2.37
CA ILE A 156 2.53 5.00 -3.34
C ILE A 156 3.93 5.33 -2.82
N GLU A 157 4.11 6.49 -2.16
CA GLU A 157 5.42 6.89 -1.64
C GLU A 157 5.89 5.98 -0.50
N GLN A 158 4.98 5.61 0.43
CA GLN A 158 5.30 4.69 1.52
C GLN A 158 5.59 3.28 0.99
N ALA A 159 4.80 2.83 0.01
CA ALA A 159 5.03 1.57 -0.68
C ALA A 159 6.43 1.54 -1.29
N LYS A 160 6.78 2.58 -2.05
CA LYS A 160 8.11 2.73 -2.67
C LYS A 160 9.23 2.65 -1.66
N ALA A 161 9.15 3.44 -0.58
CA ALA A 161 10.18 3.46 0.46
C ALA A 161 10.39 2.08 1.10
N CYS A 162 9.30 1.37 1.43
CA CYS A 162 9.39 0.03 2.01
C CYS A 162 9.96 -0.99 1.01
N LEU A 163 9.51 -0.96 -0.25
CA LEU A 163 9.94 -1.90 -1.28
C LEU A 163 11.39 -1.67 -1.70
N GLU A 164 11.83 -0.43 -1.85
CA GLU A 164 13.25 -0.10 -2.12
C GLU A 164 14.14 -0.62 -0.99
N LYS A 165 13.77 -0.39 0.27
CA LYS A 165 14.52 -0.88 1.41
C LYS A 165 14.55 -2.41 1.46
N SER A 166 13.40 -3.07 1.22
CA SER A 166 13.33 -4.54 1.10
C SER A 166 14.26 -5.06 0.00
N TYR A 167 14.24 -4.43 -1.18
CA TYR A 167 15.10 -4.78 -2.30
C TYR A 167 16.59 -4.68 -1.94
N PHE A 168 17.04 -3.58 -1.34
CA PHE A 168 18.43 -3.38 -0.97
C PHE A 168 18.91 -4.35 0.11
N ILE A 169 18.10 -4.60 1.15
CA ILE A 169 18.45 -5.57 2.20
C ILE A 169 18.50 -6.98 1.59
N SER A 170 17.54 -7.35 0.76
CA SER A 170 17.51 -8.66 0.09
C SER A 170 18.73 -8.87 -0.82
N ASP A 171 19.21 -7.81 -1.46
CA ASP A 171 20.43 -7.83 -2.27
C ASP A 171 21.68 -8.09 -1.40
N SER A 172 21.81 -7.37 -0.29
CA SER A 172 22.92 -7.54 0.65
C SER A 172 22.96 -8.94 1.28
N LEU A 173 21.79 -9.54 1.51
CA LEU A 173 21.63 -10.89 2.05
C LEU A 173 21.72 -12.00 0.98
N HIS A 174 21.91 -11.63 -0.30
CA HIS A 174 21.86 -12.54 -1.44
C HIS A 174 20.55 -13.35 -1.54
N ASN A 175 19.45 -12.83 -0.99
CA ASN A 175 18.12 -13.42 -1.10
C ASN A 175 17.48 -13.01 -2.44
N LEU A 176 17.86 -13.71 -3.50
CA LEU A 176 17.40 -13.41 -4.87
C LEU A 176 15.88 -13.54 -5.01
N SER A 177 15.24 -14.44 -4.27
CA SER A 177 13.78 -14.65 -4.34
C SER A 177 13.03 -13.41 -3.85
N LEU A 178 13.33 -12.95 -2.64
CA LEU A 178 12.69 -11.74 -2.08
C LEU A 178 13.06 -10.48 -2.86
N LYS A 179 14.30 -10.40 -3.35
CA LYS A 179 14.76 -9.31 -4.22
C LYS A 179 13.91 -9.21 -5.49
N CYS A 180 13.63 -10.34 -6.15
CA CYS A 180 12.76 -10.36 -7.34
C CYS A 180 11.33 -9.95 -7.01
N LEU A 181 10.77 -10.43 -5.89
CA LEU A 181 9.43 -10.05 -5.44
C LEU A 181 9.34 -8.53 -5.16
N ALA A 182 10.33 -7.97 -4.46
CA ALA A 182 10.39 -6.54 -4.19
C ALA A 182 10.53 -5.73 -5.50
N LEU A 183 11.34 -6.21 -6.44
CA LEU A 183 11.52 -5.57 -7.74
C LEU A 183 10.23 -5.58 -8.57
N ASP A 184 9.48 -6.70 -8.57
CA ASP A 184 8.18 -6.79 -9.26
C ASP A 184 7.20 -5.72 -8.74
N LYS A 185 7.11 -5.56 -7.42
CA LYS A 185 6.25 -4.53 -6.83
C LYS A 185 6.79 -3.11 -7.03
N LEU A 186 8.09 -2.92 -7.12
CA LEU A 186 8.68 -1.64 -7.51
C LEU A 186 8.36 -1.27 -8.96
N ILE A 187 8.24 -2.24 -9.86
CA ILE A 187 7.78 -1.99 -11.23
C ILE A 187 6.37 -1.40 -11.19
N GLU A 188 5.45 -2.02 -10.45
CA GLU A 188 4.06 -1.55 -10.28
C GLU A 188 3.97 -0.12 -9.73
N VAL A 189 4.83 0.23 -8.77
CA VAL A 189 4.98 1.59 -8.26
C VAL A 189 5.49 2.56 -9.34
N GLU A 190 6.53 2.17 -10.04
CA GLU A 190 7.20 3.05 -11.01
C GLU A 190 6.40 3.17 -12.32
N GLU A 191 5.52 2.25 -12.65
CA GLU A 191 4.55 2.39 -13.75
C GLU A 191 3.69 3.64 -13.59
N GLN A 192 3.36 4.00 -12.35
CA GLN A 192 2.58 5.21 -12.04
C GLN A 192 3.44 6.48 -11.98
N LEU A 193 4.69 6.37 -11.54
CA LEU A 193 5.56 7.51 -11.26
C LEU A 193 6.51 7.82 -12.42
N ALA A 194 7.14 6.79 -13.00
CA ALA A 194 8.23 6.91 -13.96
C ALA A 194 8.29 5.69 -14.92
N PRO A 195 7.43 5.61 -15.94
CA PRO A 195 7.29 4.41 -16.79
C PRO A 195 8.61 3.90 -17.40
N TYR A 196 9.56 4.78 -17.73
CA TYR A 196 10.87 4.36 -18.24
C TYR A 196 11.75 3.68 -17.17
N LYS A 197 11.57 4.06 -15.90
CA LYS A 197 12.26 3.39 -14.78
C LYS A 197 11.62 2.03 -14.51
N ALA A 198 10.29 1.92 -14.59
CA ALA A 198 9.57 0.66 -14.55
C ALA A 198 10.06 -0.30 -15.62
N LEU A 199 10.19 0.16 -16.87
CA LEU A 199 10.75 -0.64 -17.97
C LEU A 199 12.18 -1.13 -17.70
N LYS A 200 13.03 -0.27 -17.12
CA LYS A 200 14.39 -0.68 -16.71
C LYS A 200 14.36 -1.79 -15.67
N TYR A 201 13.48 -1.68 -14.69
CA TYR A 201 13.31 -2.69 -13.65
C TYR A 201 12.73 -3.99 -14.20
N ALA A 202 11.74 -3.93 -15.10
CA ALA A 202 11.18 -5.11 -15.74
C ALA A 202 12.23 -5.89 -16.57
N LYS A 203 13.10 -5.19 -17.30
CA LYS A 203 14.25 -5.82 -17.97
C LYS A 203 15.20 -6.50 -17.00
N ALA A 204 15.47 -5.87 -15.86
CA ALA A 204 16.33 -6.44 -14.82
C ALA A 204 15.67 -7.69 -14.20
N LEU A 205 14.37 -7.66 -13.96
CA LEU A 205 13.62 -8.79 -13.40
C LEU A 205 13.69 -10.04 -14.30
N VAL A 206 13.43 -9.87 -15.59
CA VAL A 206 13.56 -10.96 -16.57
C VAL A 206 14.97 -11.54 -16.55
N LYS A 207 16.01 -10.69 -16.62
CA LYS A 207 17.41 -11.13 -16.57
C LYS A 207 17.75 -11.89 -15.29
N MET A 208 17.19 -11.46 -14.15
CA MET A 208 17.41 -12.13 -12.87
C MET A 208 16.77 -13.52 -12.88
N TYR A 209 15.52 -13.66 -13.31
CA TYR A 209 14.86 -14.95 -13.38
C TYR A 209 15.49 -15.90 -14.41
N ASP A 210 16.03 -15.38 -15.51
CA ASP A 210 16.75 -16.21 -16.48
C ASP A 210 18.08 -16.75 -15.95
N SER A 211 18.73 -16.01 -15.03
CA SER A 211 20.00 -16.42 -14.40
C SER A 211 19.84 -17.33 -13.20
N MET A 212 18.65 -17.42 -12.61
CA MET A 212 18.41 -18.21 -11.41
C MET A 212 18.13 -19.69 -11.75
N PRO A 213 18.81 -20.66 -11.13
CA PRO A 213 18.45 -22.06 -11.25
C PRO A 213 17.10 -22.35 -10.55
N ASN A 214 16.31 -23.27 -11.09
CA ASN A 214 15.06 -23.77 -10.50
C ASN A 214 13.95 -22.72 -10.29
N VAL A 215 13.94 -21.65 -11.09
CA VAL A 215 12.83 -20.70 -11.09
C VAL A 215 11.59 -21.34 -11.69
N SER A 216 10.45 -21.14 -11.01
CA SER A 216 9.15 -21.54 -11.54
C SER A 216 8.90 -20.92 -12.91
N ILE A 217 8.39 -21.72 -13.85
CA ILE A 217 8.00 -21.21 -15.17
C ILE A 217 6.94 -20.10 -15.02
N TYR A 218 6.07 -20.19 -14.02
CA TYR A 218 5.09 -19.13 -13.72
C TYR A 218 5.77 -17.76 -13.47
N ASN A 219 6.87 -17.74 -12.69
CA ASN A 219 7.60 -16.51 -12.43
C ASN A 219 8.25 -15.95 -13.72
N LYS A 220 8.77 -16.83 -14.59
CA LYS A 220 9.31 -16.42 -15.88
C LYS A 220 8.22 -15.86 -16.80
N VAL A 221 7.07 -16.52 -16.87
CA VAL A 221 5.91 -16.01 -17.61
C VAL A 221 5.50 -14.64 -17.09
N ALA A 222 5.30 -14.51 -15.78
CA ALA A 222 4.92 -13.25 -15.16
C ALA A 222 5.93 -12.12 -15.45
N ALA A 223 7.23 -12.42 -15.40
CA ALA A 223 8.27 -11.43 -15.69
C ALA A 223 8.25 -10.97 -17.17
N HIS A 224 8.05 -11.89 -18.12
CA HIS A 224 7.92 -11.53 -19.53
C HIS A 224 6.64 -10.73 -19.81
N LEU A 225 5.52 -11.08 -19.18
CA LEU A 225 4.27 -10.29 -19.26
C LEU A 225 4.50 -8.88 -18.72
N ARG A 226 5.07 -8.76 -17.51
CA ARG A 226 5.39 -7.46 -16.91
C ARG A 226 6.32 -6.62 -17.81
N LEU A 227 7.29 -7.25 -18.47
CA LEU A 227 8.16 -6.57 -19.42
C LEU A 227 7.39 -6.16 -20.70
N GLY A 228 6.49 -7.02 -21.17
CA GLY A 228 5.61 -6.73 -22.31
C GLY A 228 4.69 -5.53 -22.02
N GLU A 229 4.02 -5.52 -20.87
CA GLU A 229 3.18 -4.41 -20.38
C GLU A 229 3.98 -3.10 -20.32
N ASN A 230 5.20 -3.13 -19.78
CA ASN A 230 6.04 -1.94 -19.68
C ASN A 230 6.53 -1.43 -21.04
N PHE A 231 6.77 -2.31 -22.01
CA PHE A 231 6.99 -1.90 -23.40
C PHE A 231 5.74 -1.28 -24.02
N PHE A 232 4.56 -1.81 -23.69
CA PHE A 232 3.29 -1.29 -24.16
C PHE A 232 3.04 0.14 -23.62
N TYR A 233 3.29 0.40 -22.33
CA TYR A 233 3.14 1.73 -21.73
C TYR A 233 4.08 2.80 -22.33
N VAL A 234 5.22 2.40 -22.86
CA VAL A 234 6.14 3.31 -23.56
C VAL A 234 5.96 3.30 -25.08
N ASP A 235 4.82 2.80 -25.59
CA ASP A 235 4.45 2.76 -27.02
C ASP A 235 5.41 1.93 -27.90
N SER A 236 6.07 0.95 -27.30
CA SER A 236 7.01 0.06 -27.96
C SER A 236 6.35 -1.28 -28.32
N LEU A 237 5.25 -1.22 -29.10
CA LEU A 237 4.36 -2.35 -29.37
C LEU A 237 5.05 -3.59 -29.98
N LYS A 238 6.12 -3.40 -30.80
CA LYS A 238 6.88 -4.54 -31.37
C LYS A 238 7.63 -5.30 -30.28
N GLN A 239 8.24 -4.60 -29.34
CA GLN A 239 8.96 -5.19 -28.22
C GLN A 239 7.96 -5.85 -27.25
N ALA A 240 6.84 -5.18 -26.95
CA ALA A 240 5.75 -5.73 -26.17
C ALA A 240 5.30 -7.07 -26.75
N LEU A 241 4.98 -7.12 -28.04
CA LEU A 241 4.57 -8.36 -28.74
C LEU A 241 5.62 -9.47 -28.66
N ASN A 242 6.91 -9.13 -28.72
CA ASN A 242 7.97 -10.12 -28.63
C ASN A 242 8.03 -10.75 -27.23
N GLU A 243 7.91 -9.96 -26.18
CA GLU A 243 7.92 -10.46 -24.80
C GLU A 243 6.66 -11.26 -24.47
N GLU A 244 5.49 -10.78 -24.92
CA GLU A 244 4.22 -11.51 -24.79
C GLU A 244 4.26 -12.87 -25.50
N LYS A 245 4.87 -12.98 -26.66
CA LYS A 245 5.07 -14.25 -27.37
C LYS A 245 6.00 -15.20 -26.61
N LYS A 246 7.05 -14.68 -25.96
CA LYS A 246 7.90 -15.51 -25.10
C LYS A 246 7.10 -16.03 -23.89
N ALA A 247 6.36 -15.16 -23.22
CA ALA A 247 5.47 -15.55 -22.13
C ALA A 247 4.48 -16.64 -22.60
N TYR A 248 3.90 -16.46 -23.77
CA TYR A 248 2.98 -17.41 -24.35
C TYR A 248 3.64 -18.79 -24.65
N SER A 249 4.84 -18.79 -25.22
CA SER A 249 5.59 -20.03 -25.48
C SER A 249 5.94 -20.78 -24.19
N LEU A 250 6.32 -20.06 -23.14
CA LEU A 250 6.55 -20.63 -21.81
C LEU A 250 5.26 -21.18 -21.19
N ALA A 251 4.16 -20.44 -21.26
CA ALA A 251 2.85 -20.90 -20.78
C ALA A 251 2.36 -22.14 -21.51
N MET A 252 2.60 -22.24 -22.82
CA MET A 252 2.33 -23.43 -23.63
C MET A 252 3.10 -24.67 -23.16
N SER A 253 4.34 -24.50 -22.71
CA SER A 253 5.14 -25.62 -22.18
C SER A 253 4.61 -26.20 -20.87
N VAL A 254 3.89 -25.39 -20.09
CA VAL A 254 3.20 -25.81 -18.84
C VAL A 254 1.86 -26.50 -19.18
N GLY A 255 1.15 -25.99 -20.18
CA GLY A 255 -0.15 -26.49 -20.60
C GLY A 255 -1.31 -26.18 -19.64
N GLU A 256 -1.11 -25.32 -18.63
CA GLU A 256 -2.14 -24.94 -17.67
C GLU A 256 -3.09 -23.92 -18.31
N LYS A 257 -4.40 -24.26 -18.29
CA LYS A 257 -5.43 -23.51 -19.01
C LYS A 257 -5.59 -22.07 -18.50
N GLY A 258 -5.51 -21.86 -17.18
CA GLY A 258 -5.65 -20.55 -16.58
C GLY A 258 -4.54 -19.59 -17.02
N LEU A 259 -3.29 -20.05 -16.95
CA LEU A 259 -2.13 -19.32 -17.38
C LEU A 259 -2.17 -18.98 -18.88
N LEU A 260 -2.51 -19.96 -19.71
CA LEU A 260 -2.67 -19.77 -21.16
C LEU A 260 -3.79 -18.80 -21.51
N SER A 261 -4.90 -18.85 -20.78
CA SER A 261 -6.01 -17.91 -20.92
C SER A 261 -5.55 -16.49 -20.64
N TYR A 262 -4.83 -16.27 -19.54
CA TYR A 262 -4.31 -14.98 -19.13
C TYR A 262 -3.35 -14.39 -20.18
N VAL A 263 -2.32 -15.15 -20.56
CA VAL A 263 -1.33 -14.70 -21.55
C VAL A 263 -1.95 -14.45 -22.95
N SER A 264 -2.97 -15.25 -23.31
CA SER A 264 -3.70 -15.04 -24.57
C SER A 264 -4.48 -13.73 -24.55
N GLN A 265 -5.02 -13.33 -23.38
CA GLN A 265 -5.71 -12.05 -23.21
C GLN A 265 -4.77 -10.85 -23.41
N ASP A 266 -3.56 -10.94 -22.87
CA ASP A 266 -2.55 -9.88 -23.01
C ASP A 266 -2.05 -9.76 -24.46
N LEU A 267 -1.78 -10.90 -25.11
CA LEU A 267 -1.49 -10.92 -26.55
C LEU A 267 -2.59 -10.28 -27.39
N ALA A 268 -3.85 -10.53 -27.06
CA ALA A 268 -4.97 -9.91 -27.76
C ALA A 268 -4.95 -8.38 -27.58
N SER A 269 -4.56 -7.88 -26.39
CA SER A 269 -4.44 -6.44 -26.10
C SER A 269 -3.35 -5.79 -26.97
N VAL A 270 -2.18 -6.41 -27.06
CA VAL A 270 -1.10 -5.89 -27.89
C VAL A 270 -1.47 -5.90 -29.38
N TYR A 271 -2.13 -6.97 -29.87
CA TYR A 271 -2.60 -7.01 -31.25
C TYR A 271 -3.72 -6.01 -31.54
N GLU A 272 -4.58 -5.69 -30.56
CA GLU A 272 -5.60 -4.65 -30.66
C GLU A 272 -4.95 -3.28 -30.93
N GLU A 273 -3.96 -2.90 -30.12
CA GLU A 273 -3.24 -1.63 -30.24
C GLU A 273 -2.41 -1.56 -31.53
N MET A 274 -1.93 -2.69 -32.02
CA MET A 274 -1.25 -2.76 -33.33
C MET A 274 -2.24 -2.69 -34.51
N GLY A 275 -3.55 -2.65 -34.28
CA GLY A 275 -4.59 -2.68 -35.31
C GLY A 275 -4.73 -4.02 -36.06
N LYS A 276 -4.16 -5.10 -35.51
CA LYS A 276 -4.18 -6.45 -36.12
C LYS A 276 -5.43 -7.19 -35.70
N LYS A 277 -6.57 -6.84 -36.28
CA LYS A 277 -7.92 -7.30 -35.92
C LYS A 277 -8.04 -8.83 -35.86
N ASP A 278 -7.53 -9.53 -36.86
CA ASP A 278 -7.65 -11.00 -36.95
C ASP A 278 -6.87 -11.69 -35.82
N SER A 279 -5.64 -11.23 -35.56
CA SER A 279 -4.82 -11.77 -34.47
C SER A 279 -5.42 -11.45 -33.11
N CYS A 280 -5.92 -10.23 -32.92
CA CYS A 280 -6.64 -9.83 -31.70
C CYS A 280 -7.83 -10.76 -31.45
N LEU A 281 -8.69 -10.97 -32.44
CA LEU A 281 -9.86 -11.84 -32.31
C LEU A 281 -9.47 -13.30 -32.06
N LEU A 282 -8.43 -13.80 -32.72
CA LEU A 282 -7.92 -15.16 -32.52
C LEU A 282 -7.52 -15.40 -31.05
N TYR A 283 -6.69 -14.51 -30.51
CA TYR A 283 -6.17 -14.69 -29.15
C TYR A 283 -7.24 -14.35 -28.07
N ALA A 284 -8.11 -13.39 -28.31
CA ALA A 284 -9.23 -13.11 -27.41
C ALA A 284 -10.21 -14.31 -27.34
N ARG A 285 -10.52 -14.95 -28.49
CA ARG A 285 -11.34 -16.16 -28.52
C ARG A 285 -10.65 -17.31 -27.81
N ARG A 286 -9.35 -17.51 -28.03
CA ARG A 286 -8.56 -18.53 -27.36
C ARG A 286 -8.55 -18.33 -25.84
N ALA A 287 -8.39 -17.10 -25.35
CA ALA A 287 -8.46 -16.79 -23.93
C ALA A 287 -9.83 -17.19 -23.34
N TYR A 288 -10.91 -16.91 -24.04
CA TYR A 288 -12.26 -17.25 -23.63
C TYR A 288 -12.51 -18.76 -23.64
N ASP A 289 -12.11 -19.49 -24.71
CA ASP A 289 -12.32 -20.93 -24.89
C ASP A 289 -11.55 -21.78 -23.87
N LEU A 290 -10.41 -21.30 -23.39
CA LEU A 290 -9.62 -21.96 -22.34
C LEU A 290 -10.31 -21.94 -20.97
N ASN A 291 -11.34 -21.11 -20.81
CA ASN A 291 -12.18 -21.04 -19.62
C ASN A 291 -11.37 -20.86 -18.31
N GLY A 292 -10.43 -19.93 -18.35
CA GLY A 292 -9.58 -19.59 -17.21
C GLY A 292 -10.36 -19.02 -16.02
N THR A 293 -9.66 -18.77 -14.93
CA THR A 293 -10.24 -18.28 -13.66
C THR A 293 -10.92 -16.91 -13.79
N ASN A 294 -10.47 -16.08 -14.72
CA ASN A 294 -11.04 -14.73 -14.97
C ASN A 294 -11.92 -14.71 -16.24
N ARG A 295 -13.01 -15.46 -16.23
CA ARG A 295 -13.93 -15.54 -17.36
C ARG A 295 -14.51 -14.17 -17.77
N PHE A 296 -14.78 -13.28 -16.81
CA PHE A 296 -15.33 -11.95 -17.08
C PHE A 296 -14.37 -11.09 -17.91
N SER A 297 -13.10 -11.02 -17.52
CA SER A 297 -12.08 -10.29 -18.27
C SER A 297 -11.88 -10.83 -19.69
N CYS A 298 -11.82 -12.16 -19.86
CA CYS A 298 -11.74 -12.79 -21.16
C CYS A 298 -12.93 -12.41 -22.06
N LEU A 299 -14.11 -12.32 -21.48
CA LEU A 299 -15.35 -11.96 -22.15
C LEU A 299 -15.34 -10.50 -22.62
N LEU A 300 -14.89 -9.58 -21.78
CA LEU A 300 -14.71 -8.15 -22.15
C LEU A 300 -13.67 -8.01 -23.26
N LYS A 301 -12.55 -8.74 -23.19
CA LYS A 301 -11.52 -8.72 -24.23
C LYS A 301 -12.05 -9.26 -25.55
N LEU A 302 -12.84 -10.34 -25.52
CA LEU A 302 -13.46 -10.88 -26.71
C LEU A 302 -14.49 -9.91 -27.32
N ALA A 303 -15.28 -9.23 -26.48
CA ALA A 303 -16.17 -8.17 -26.94
C ALA A 303 -15.40 -7.01 -27.60
N SER A 304 -14.29 -6.54 -26.99
CA SER A 304 -13.41 -5.54 -27.58
C SER A 304 -12.86 -5.96 -28.93
N ALA A 305 -12.41 -7.23 -29.03
CA ALA A 305 -11.90 -7.79 -30.29
C ALA A 305 -12.99 -7.84 -31.38
N TYR A 306 -14.23 -8.19 -31.03
CA TYR A 306 -15.35 -8.13 -31.96
C TYR A 306 -15.67 -6.69 -32.39
N ILE A 307 -15.63 -5.72 -31.50
CA ILE A 307 -15.81 -4.31 -31.83
C ILE A 307 -14.72 -3.84 -32.81
N SER A 308 -13.47 -4.22 -32.54
CA SER A 308 -12.32 -3.90 -33.39
C SER A 308 -12.40 -4.56 -34.77
N ALA A 309 -12.99 -5.76 -34.84
CA ALA A 309 -13.24 -6.49 -36.07
C ALA A 309 -14.56 -6.10 -36.77
N ASP A 310 -15.21 -5.02 -36.35
CA ASP A 310 -16.49 -4.53 -36.86
C ASP A 310 -17.64 -5.55 -36.78
N SER A 311 -17.50 -6.55 -35.91
CA SER A 311 -18.48 -7.61 -35.65
C SER A 311 -19.39 -7.22 -34.46
N ILE A 312 -20.10 -6.11 -34.61
CA ILE A 312 -20.80 -5.44 -33.51
C ILE A 312 -21.95 -6.27 -32.93
N LYS A 313 -22.65 -7.04 -33.77
CA LYS A 313 -23.73 -7.91 -33.29
C LYS A 313 -23.22 -8.97 -32.29
N GLN A 314 -22.06 -9.58 -32.58
CA GLN A 314 -21.44 -10.55 -31.69
C GLN A 314 -20.95 -9.90 -30.39
N ALA A 315 -20.42 -8.69 -30.47
CA ALA A 315 -20.01 -7.93 -29.27
C ALA A 315 -21.21 -7.68 -28.35
N PHE A 316 -22.35 -7.19 -28.89
CA PHE A 316 -23.56 -6.97 -28.09
C PHE A 316 -24.13 -8.27 -27.53
N ALA A 317 -24.13 -9.37 -28.30
CA ALA A 317 -24.62 -10.66 -27.83
C ALA A 317 -23.87 -11.10 -26.57
N ILE A 318 -22.53 -11.02 -26.59
CA ILE A 318 -21.70 -11.36 -25.45
C ILE A 318 -21.93 -10.39 -24.28
N LEU A 319 -21.92 -9.08 -24.52
CA LEU A 319 -22.06 -8.07 -23.46
C LEU A 319 -23.42 -8.12 -22.76
N ASN A 320 -24.48 -8.58 -23.46
CA ASN A 320 -25.83 -8.70 -22.91
C ASN A 320 -26.05 -10.00 -22.11
N GLU A 321 -25.26 -11.04 -22.34
CA GLU A 321 -25.32 -12.30 -21.60
C GLU A 321 -24.61 -12.22 -20.23
N VAL A 322 -23.76 -11.21 -20.03
CA VAL A 322 -22.96 -11.08 -18.83
C VAL A 322 -23.72 -10.40 -17.71
N THR A 323 -23.78 -11.05 -16.57
CA THR A 323 -24.30 -10.43 -15.34
C THR A 323 -23.15 -9.81 -14.54
N PRO A 324 -23.13 -8.46 -14.41
CA PRO A 324 -22.11 -7.80 -13.62
C PRO A 324 -22.24 -8.12 -12.13
N ARG A 325 -21.13 -8.37 -11.46
CA ARG A 325 -21.06 -8.63 -10.01
C ARG A 325 -20.71 -7.39 -9.22
N THR A 326 -19.90 -6.50 -9.80
CA THR A 326 -19.38 -5.29 -9.18
C THR A 326 -19.82 -4.04 -9.94
N ALA A 327 -19.60 -2.85 -9.37
CA ALA A 327 -19.79 -1.59 -10.06
C ALA A 327 -18.79 -1.42 -11.21
N GLU A 328 -17.57 -1.93 -11.04
CA GLU A 328 -16.52 -1.96 -12.05
C GLU A 328 -16.92 -2.84 -13.25
N ASP A 329 -17.50 -4.02 -12.99
CA ASP A 329 -18.04 -4.87 -14.06
C ASP A 329 -19.11 -4.11 -14.86
N ARG A 330 -20.04 -3.45 -14.18
CA ARG A 330 -21.10 -2.62 -14.83
C ARG A 330 -20.52 -1.50 -15.68
N TYR A 331 -19.55 -0.77 -15.11
CA TYR A 331 -18.84 0.27 -15.85
C TYR A 331 -18.22 -0.30 -17.12
N SER A 332 -17.47 -1.39 -17.02
CA SER A 332 -16.77 -2.01 -18.15
C SER A 332 -17.72 -2.47 -19.25
N ILE A 333 -18.84 -3.08 -18.88
CA ILE A 333 -19.89 -3.49 -19.84
C ILE A 333 -20.50 -2.27 -20.54
N CYS A 334 -20.96 -1.27 -19.78
CA CYS A 334 -21.58 -0.07 -20.34
C CYS A 334 -20.60 0.69 -21.26
N TYR A 335 -19.33 0.78 -20.86
CA TYR A 335 -18.29 1.40 -21.67
C TYR A 335 -18.12 0.67 -23.01
N MET A 336 -18.03 -0.68 -23.00
CA MET A 336 -17.92 -1.47 -24.22
C MET A 336 -19.17 -1.40 -25.09
N GLN A 337 -20.37 -1.38 -24.50
CA GLN A 337 -21.63 -1.19 -25.24
C GLN A 337 -21.70 0.19 -25.89
N SER A 338 -21.24 1.23 -25.20
CA SER A 338 -21.13 2.57 -25.78
C SER A 338 -20.16 2.60 -26.97
N LYS A 339 -18.97 1.99 -26.82
CA LYS A 339 -17.97 1.86 -27.89
C LYS A 339 -18.52 1.10 -29.10
N ALA A 340 -19.28 0.03 -28.86
CA ALA A 340 -19.94 -0.74 -29.92
C ALA A 340 -21.01 0.08 -30.67
N ALA A 341 -21.84 0.80 -29.94
CA ALA A 341 -22.89 1.66 -30.52
C ALA A 341 -22.29 2.84 -31.31
N MET A 342 -21.21 3.41 -30.84
CA MET A 342 -20.45 4.44 -31.58
C MET A 342 -19.96 3.94 -32.95
N LYS A 343 -19.50 2.68 -33.01
CA LYS A 343 -19.06 2.06 -34.26
C LYS A 343 -20.17 1.91 -35.28
N THR A 344 -21.39 1.69 -34.84
CA THR A 344 -22.59 1.64 -35.73
C THR A 344 -23.24 3.00 -36.00
N GLN A 345 -22.63 4.10 -35.50
CA GLN A 345 -23.18 5.47 -35.58
C GLN A 345 -24.54 5.60 -34.87
N ASP A 346 -24.92 4.70 -34.01
CA ASP A 346 -26.08 4.82 -33.13
C ASP A 346 -25.74 5.69 -31.91
N TYR A 347 -25.66 6.99 -32.16
CA TYR A 347 -25.26 7.96 -31.14
C TYR A 347 -26.21 8.04 -29.96
N ARG A 348 -27.51 7.72 -30.20
CA ARG A 348 -28.53 7.70 -29.14
C ARG A 348 -28.24 6.59 -28.13
N THR A 349 -28.06 5.38 -28.63
CA THR A 349 -27.71 4.22 -27.80
C THR A 349 -26.34 4.37 -27.16
N ALA A 350 -25.36 4.89 -27.90
CA ALA A 350 -24.02 5.17 -27.38
C ALA A 350 -24.07 6.15 -26.21
N LYS A 351 -24.88 7.19 -26.28
CA LYS A 351 -25.10 8.16 -25.20
C LYS A 351 -25.69 7.49 -23.95
N ILE A 352 -26.75 6.69 -24.11
CA ILE A 352 -27.39 5.99 -22.98
C ILE A 352 -26.38 5.14 -22.22
N PHE A 353 -25.57 4.36 -22.93
CA PHE A 353 -24.54 3.52 -22.29
C PHE A 353 -23.40 4.33 -21.70
N SER A 354 -23.01 5.42 -22.34
CA SER A 354 -21.99 6.32 -21.80
C SER A 354 -22.46 6.99 -20.50
N ASP A 355 -23.69 7.47 -20.45
CA ASP A 355 -24.29 8.05 -19.25
C ASP A 355 -24.37 7.01 -18.12
N SER A 356 -24.71 5.76 -18.44
CA SER A 356 -24.73 4.65 -17.50
C SER A 356 -23.32 4.31 -16.98
N ALA A 357 -22.32 4.30 -17.84
CA ALA A 357 -20.92 4.12 -17.45
C ALA A 357 -20.44 5.24 -16.51
N CYS A 358 -20.80 6.49 -16.83
CA CYS A 358 -20.51 7.64 -15.95
C CYS A 358 -21.12 7.49 -14.55
N CYS A 359 -22.37 7.04 -14.47
CA CYS A 359 -23.02 6.79 -13.18
C CYS A 359 -22.26 5.70 -12.39
N CYS A 360 -21.88 4.60 -13.04
CA CYS A 360 -21.09 3.56 -12.40
C CYS A 360 -19.72 4.07 -11.91
N LEU A 361 -19.05 4.91 -12.70
CA LEU A 361 -17.78 5.51 -12.34
C LEU A 361 -17.92 6.46 -11.13
N GLN A 362 -19.01 7.24 -11.07
CA GLN A 362 -19.30 8.08 -9.92
C GLN A 362 -19.57 7.26 -8.65
N ASP A 363 -20.28 6.15 -8.77
CA ASP A 363 -20.53 5.23 -7.66
C ASP A 363 -19.24 4.56 -7.17
N MET A 364 -18.38 4.13 -8.10
CA MET A 364 -17.05 3.58 -7.78
C MET A 364 -16.20 4.62 -7.05
N TYR A 365 -16.15 5.84 -7.57
CA TYR A 365 -15.40 6.93 -6.94
C TYR A 365 -15.91 7.23 -5.52
N ARG A 366 -17.25 7.30 -5.36
CA ARG A 366 -17.87 7.52 -4.04
C ARG A 366 -17.55 6.39 -3.08
N THR A 367 -17.63 5.14 -3.51
CA THR A 367 -17.33 3.97 -2.66
C THR A 367 -15.85 3.90 -2.29
N THR A 368 -14.96 4.18 -3.24
CA THR A 368 -13.50 4.23 -2.98
C THR A 368 -13.15 5.36 -2.01
N LEU A 369 -13.74 6.55 -2.20
CA LEU A 369 -13.53 7.67 -1.29
C LEU A 369 -14.05 7.35 0.12
N GLN A 370 -15.23 6.74 0.21
CA GLN A 370 -15.80 6.31 1.49
C GLN A 370 -14.94 5.23 2.15
N ALA A 371 -14.43 4.28 1.40
CA ALA A 371 -13.52 3.25 1.90
C ALA A 371 -12.21 3.88 2.42
N LYS A 372 -11.64 4.84 1.68
CA LYS A 372 -10.45 5.60 2.13
C LYS A 372 -10.74 6.39 3.41
N ILE A 373 -11.86 7.09 3.49
CA ILE A 373 -12.28 7.80 4.72
C ILE A 373 -12.42 6.82 5.89
N ASN A 374 -13.08 5.69 5.67
CA ASN A 374 -13.26 4.67 6.70
C ASN A 374 -11.91 4.07 7.14
N TYR A 375 -11.00 3.82 6.19
CA TYR A 375 -9.65 3.34 6.46
C TYR A 375 -8.88 4.36 7.33
N TYR A 376 -8.80 5.61 6.90
CA TYR A 376 -8.11 6.66 7.67
C TYR A 376 -8.74 6.90 9.04
N THR A 377 -10.08 6.85 9.13
CA THR A 377 -10.79 6.97 10.41
C THR A 377 -10.47 5.80 11.34
N SER A 378 -10.45 4.58 10.81
CA SER A 378 -10.08 3.38 11.56
C SER A 378 -8.61 3.38 11.96
N PHE A 379 -7.74 3.85 11.07
CA PHE A 379 -6.31 4.01 11.31
C PHE A 379 -6.05 5.01 12.44
N LEU A 380 -6.63 6.21 12.37
CA LEU A 380 -6.52 7.23 13.42
C LEU A 380 -7.09 6.75 14.76
N LYS A 381 -8.20 6.00 14.73
CA LYS A 381 -8.78 5.40 15.94
C LYS A 381 -7.82 4.37 16.56
N LYS A 382 -7.25 3.48 15.73
CA LYS A 382 -6.26 2.48 16.19
C LYS A 382 -4.99 3.13 16.70
N GLU A 383 -4.53 4.19 16.05
CA GLU A 383 -3.35 4.93 16.48
C GLU A 383 -3.59 5.67 17.81
N SER A 384 -4.78 6.24 17.97
CA SER A 384 -5.23 6.78 19.26
C SER A 384 -5.33 5.69 20.35
N GLU A 385 -5.84 4.51 20.00
CA GLU A 385 -5.89 3.36 20.93
C GLU A 385 -4.48 2.85 21.27
N ARG A 386 -3.56 2.78 20.28
CA ARG A 386 -2.14 2.44 20.50
C ARG A 386 -1.44 3.45 21.38
N ALA A 387 -1.62 4.75 21.11
CA ALA A 387 -1.08 5.79 21.98
C ALA A 387 -1.62 5.69 23.42
N LYS A 388 -2.91 5.36 23.58
CA LYS A 388 -3.52 5.07 24.90
C LYS A 388 -2.95 3.80 25.54
N MET A 389 -2.69 2.76 24.75
CA MET A 389 -2.08 1.50 25.24
C MET A 389 -0.61 1.70 25.58
N GLN A 390 0.14 2.45 24.77
CA GLN A 390 1.52 2.83 25.09
C GLN A 390 1.58 3.68 26.34
N GLY A 391 0.70 4.68 26.48
CA GLY A 391 0.57 5.46 27.72
C GLY A 391 0.17 4.61 28.94
N LYS A 392 -0.66 3.57 28.75
CA LYS A 392 -0.96 2.60 29.82
C LYS A 392 0.23 1.70 30.15
N ALA A 393 0.97 1.25 29.14
CA ALA A 393 2.19 0.45 29.34
C ALA A 393 3.30 1.28 30.02
N GLU A 394 3.43 2.55 29.66
CA GLU A 394 4.34 3.49 30.35
C GLU A 394 3.89 3.77 31.79
N MET A 395 2.57 3.94 32.01
CA MET A 395 2.02 4.02 33.36
C MET A 395 2.25 2.73 34.15
N GLN A 396 2.11 1.56 33.54
CA GLN A 396 2.41 0.28 34.20
C GLN A 396 3.91 0.12 34.47
N ARG A 397 4.79 0.59 33.55
CA ARG A 397 6.25 0.65 33.80
C ARG A 397 6.59 1.64 34.92
N LEU A 398 5.88 2.80 34.97
CA LEU A 398 6.02 3.77 36.05
C LEU A 398 5.51 3.22 37.39
N VAL A 399 4.36 2.54 37.40
CA VAL A 399 3.83 1.87 38.61
C VAL A 399 4.76 0.73 39.05
N PHE A 400 5.30 -0.06 38.11
CA PHE A 400 6.29 -1.10 38.41
C PHE A 400 7.60 -0.49 38.91
N ALA A 401 8.07 0.60 38.28
CA ALA A 401 9.24 1.36 38.75
C ALA A 401 9.00 1.97 40.14
N LEU A 402 7.79 2.45 40.42
CA LEU A 402 7.40 2.95 41.75
C LEU A 402 7.36 1.84 42.81
N ILE A 403 6.89 0.64 42.45
CA ILE A 403 6.90 -0.53 43.34
C ILE A 403 8.32 -1.00 43.62
N VAL A 404 9.19 -1.01 42.58
CA VAL A 404 10.62 -1.32 42.74
C VAL A 404 11.33 -0.22 43.54
N LEU A 405 10.98 1.04 43.31
CA LEU A 405 11.50 2.17 44.08
C LEU A 405 11.06 2.10 45.57
N LEU A 406 9.81 1.75 45.83
CA LEU A 406 9.28 1.50 47.18
C LEU A 406 9.99 0.32 47.86
N ALA A 407 10.26 -0.76 47.11
CA ALA A 407 11.03 -1.89 47.62
C ALA A 407 12.49 -1.51 47.95
N VAL A 408 13.13 -0.68 47.09
CA VAL A 408 14.47 -0.12 47.33
C VAL A 408 14.50 0.84 48.51
N ILE A 409 13.42 1.65 48.67
CA ILE A 409 13.28 2.56 49.82
C ILE A 409 13.06 1.78 51.10
N ILE A 410 12.28 0.67 51.07
CA ILE A 410 12.09 -0.20 52.22
C ILE A 410 13.39 -0.91 52.58
N ILE A 411 14.17 -1.33 51.59
CA ILE A 411 15.51 -1.93 51.78
C ILE A 411 16.50 -0.88 52.29
N SER A 412 16.44 0.36 51.74
CA SER A 412 17.33 1.45 52.17
C SER A 412 16.91 2.07 53.51
N PHE A 413 15.63 1.95 53.91
CA PHE A 413 15.18 2.32 55.25
C PHE A 413 15.75 1.40 56.35
N VAL A 414 16.06 0.16 55.97
CA VAL A 414 16.80 -0.78 56.80
C VAL A 414 18.31 -0.44 56.85
N LEU A 415 18.80 0.31 55.86
CA LEU A 415 20.16 0.88 55.79
C LEU A 415 20.16 2.39 56.12
N TYR A 416 19.18 2.88 56.82
CA TYR A 416 18.70 4.27 56.99
C TYR A 416 19.72 5.32 57.45
N ALA A 417 20.76 4.96 58.10
CA ALA A 417 21.73 5.94 58.63
C ALA A 417 22.62 6.62 57.55
N TYR A 418 22.64 6.06 56.31
CA TYR A 418 23.69 6.50 55.35
C TYR A 418 23.22 7.33 54.14
N TRP A 419 21.92 7.39 53.76
CA TRP A 419 21.54 7.88 52.45
C TRP A 419 20.44 8.95 52.35
N ALA A 420 20.09 9.61 53.45
CA ALA A 420 19.04 10.64 53.48
C ALA A 420 19.30 11.85 52.54
N TYR A 421 20.52 12.06 52.13
CA TYR A 421 20.93 13.23 51.31
C TYR A 421 20.66 13.05 49.80
N LYS A 422 20.64 11.81 49.33
CA LYS A 422 20.42 11.50 47.89
C LYS A 422 18.95 11.59 47.45
N LYS A 423 18.03 11.53 48.37
CA LYS A 423 16.57 11.49 48.11
C LYS A 423 16.02 12.74 47.41
N ARG A 424 16.63 13.90 47.58
CA ARG A 424 16.13 15.18 47.02
C ARG A 424 16.53 15.43 45.56
N SER A 425 17.58 14.80 45.04
CA SER A 425 18.04 15.04 43.65
C SER A 425 17.33 14.16 42.61
N LEU A 426 16.89 12.93 42.98
CA LEU A 426 16.27 12.01 42.05
C LEU A 426 14.81 12.38 41.69
N ALA A 427 14.10 13.07 42.60
CA ALA A 427 12.73 13.51 42.35
C ALA A 427 12.61 14.67 41.35
N ARG A 428 13.69 15.50 41.20
CA ARG A 428 13.72 16.62 40.24
C ARG A 428 13.91 16.14 38.81
N ILE A 429 14.75 15.12 38.59
CA ILE A 429 15.09 14.62 37.26
C ILE A 429 13.90 13.90 36.62
N ALA A 430 13.10 13.16 37.42
CA ALA A 430 11.89 12.48 36.91
C ALA A 430 10.84 13.47 36.39
N HIS A 431 10.70 14.63 37.02
CA HIS A 431 9.73 15.65 36.63
C HIS A 431 10.11 16.38 35.33
N GLU A 432 11.42 16.62 35.10
CA GLU A 432 11.90 17.27 33.88
C GLU A 432 11.80 16.34 32.65
N GLN A 433 12.01 15.02 32.85
CA GLN A 433 11.87 14.04 31.75
C GLN A 433 10.41 13.84 31.32
N GLU A 434 9.46 13.91 32.26
CA GLU A 434 8.04 13.74 31.98
C GLU A 434 7.49 14.92 31.13
N ILE A 435 7.91 16.15 31.42
CA ILE A 435 7.56 17.37 30.66
C ILE A 435 8.13 17.33 29.23
N PHE A 436 9.32 16.76 29.06
CA PHE A 436 9.97 16.65 27.75
C PHE A 436 9.26 15.65 26.85
N CYS A 437 8.83 14.50 27.38
CA CYS A 437 8.15 13.45 26.62
C CYS A 437 6.76 13.89 26.13
N GLN A 438 5.99 14.62 26.96
CA GLN A 438 4.68 15.18 26.59
C GLN A 438 4.79 16.23 25.46
N LYS A 439 5.88 17.00 25.43
CA LYS A 439 6.12 18.00 24.40
C LYS A 439 6.44 17.40 23.03
N GLN A 440 7.17 16.29 22.97
CA GLN A 440 7.46 15.59 21.71
C GLN A 440 6.22 14.96 21.08
N GLN A 441 5.37 14.30 21.86
CA GLN A 441 4.14 13.67 21.33
C GLN A 441 3.14 14.70 20.77
N MET A 442 3.12 15.92 21.28
CA MET A 442 2.23 16.98 20.80
C MET A 442 2.70 17.57 19.46
N MET A 443 4.02 17.68 19.25
CA MET A 443 4.58 18.17 17.98
C MET A 443 4.41 17.19 16.83
N GLU A 444 4.45 15.90 17.10
CA GLU A 444 4.32 14.84 16.08
C GLU A 444 2.88 14.74 15.55
N LYS A 445 1.87 14.97 16.41
CA LYS A 445 0.46 15.03 16.02
C LYS A 445 0.16 16.21 15.08
N LEU A 446 0.70 17.39 15.35
CA LEU A 446 0.48 18.59 14.53
C LEU A 446 1.05 18.43 13.10
N HIS A 447 2.18 17.75 12.96
CA HIS A 447 2.80 17.54 11.65
C HIS A 447 2.01 16.53 10.77
N GLN A 448 1.38 15.54 11.37
CA GLN A 448 0.55 14.56 10.62
C GLN A 448 -0.79 15.14 10.15
N GLU A 449 -1.40 16.05 10.92
CA GLU A 449 -2.64 16.72 10.52
C GLU A 449 -2.42 17.66 9.31
N GLU A 450 -1.27 18.29 9.20
CA GLU A 450 -0.92 19.19 8.09
C GLU A 450 -0.73 18.45 6.76
N LEU A 451 -0.13 17.25 6.78
CA LEU A 451 0.07 16.41 5.58
C LEU A 451 -1.25 15.84 5.03
N THR A 452 -2.16 15.42 5.91
CA THR A 452 -3.45 14.85 5.48
C THR A 452 -4.37 15.90 4.84
N HIS A 453 -4.31 17.15 5.28
CA HIS A 453 -5.13 18.24 4.74
C HIS A 453 -4.73 18.60 3.29
N ARG A 454 -3.44 18.53 2.96
CA ARG A 454 -2.89 18.85 1.64
C ARG A 454 -3.35 17.85 0.56
N ASP A 455 -3.30 16.54 0.86
CA ASP A 455 -3.68 15.50 -0.10
C ASP A 455 -5.18 15.50 -0.43
N VAL A 456 -6.02 15.82 0.57
CA VAL A 456 -7.48 15.98 0.36
C VAL A 456 -7.77 17.16 -0.57
N GLN A 457 -7.09 18.29 -0.41
CA GLN A 457 -7.29 19.48 -1.26
C GLN A 457 -6.94 19.21 -2.73
N LEU A 458 -5.82 18.52 -2.99
CA LEU A 458 -5.39 18.14 -4.35
C LEU A 458 -6.41 17.19 -5.03
N SER A 459 -6.93 16.22 -4.28
CA SER A 459 -7.91 15.26 -4.80
C SER A 459 -9.24 15.94 -5.19
N VAL A 460 -9.70 16.91 -4.40
CA VAL A 460 -10.92 17.67 -4.65
C VAL A 460 -10.80 18.51 -5.93
N MET A 461 -9.69 19.23 -6.11
CA MET A 461 -9.49 20.06 -7.30
C MET A 461 -9.34 19.22 -8.58
N ARG A 462 -8.61 18.09 -8.51
CA ARG A 462 -8.51 17.15 -9.63
C ARG A 462 -9.89 16.64 -10.06
N THR A 463 -10.74 16.30 -9.09
CA THR A 463 -12.11 15.83 -9.33
C THR A 463 -12.97 16.92 -9.94
N TYR A 464 -12.86 18.15 -9.46
CA TYR A 464 -13.58 19.31 -10.00
C TYR A 464 -13.23 19.55 -11.48
N LEU A 465 -11.94 19.52 -11.84
CA LEU A 465 -11.50 19.70 -13.22
C LEU A 465 -11.95 18.56 -14.13
N LEU A 466 -11.85 17.30 -13.69
CA LEU A 466 -12.31 16.15 -14.46
C LEU A 466 -13.84 16.22 -14.70
N LYS A 467 -14.61 16.65 -13.72
CA LYS A 467 -16.05 16.84 -13.82
C LYS A 467 -16.42 17.95 -14.82
N LYS A 468 -15.67 19.05 -14.84
CA LYS A 468 -15.84 20.14 -15.81
C LYS A 468 -15.56 19.67 -17.24
N VAL A 469 -14.52 18.88 -17.47
CA VAL A 469 -14.18 18.27 -18.75
C VAL A 469 -15.30 17.33 -19.22
N GLU A 470 -15.83 16.48 -18.35
CA GLU A 470 -16.89 15.51 -18.64
C GLU A 470 -18.23 16.19 -19.01
N VAL A 471 -18.62 17.26 -18.30
CA VAL A 471 -19.83 18.02 -18.59
C VAL A 471 -19.76 18.65 -19.98
N VAL A 472 -18.59 19.13 -20.40
CA VAL A 472 -18.42 19.75 -21.72
C VAL A 472 -18.37 18.72 -22.84
N GLU A 473 -17.79 17.53 -22.62
CA GLU A 473 -17.87 16.41 -23.58
C GLU A 473 -19.33 15.98 -23.80
N LYS A 474 -20.16 15.94 -22.75
CA LYS A 474 -21.60 15.65 -22.84
C LYS A 474 -22.38 16.75 -23.58
N LEU A 475 -22.03 18.02 -23.42
CA LEU A 475 -22.63 19.12 -24.14
C LEU A 475 -22.25 19.12 -25.63
N ASN A 476 -21.05 18.71 -25.99
CA ASN A 476 -20.59 18.62 -27.37
C ASN A 476 -21.21 17.44 -28.15
N SER A 477 -21.66 16.37 -27.46
CA SER A 477 -22.36 15.23 -28.09
C SER A 477 -23.82 15.48 -28.43
N SER A 478 -24.41 16.59 -27.99
CA SER A 478 -25.84 16.87 -28.09
C SER A 478 -26.24 17.86 -29.21
N VAL A 479 -25.29 18.41 -30.01
CA VAL A 479 -25.60 19.40 -31.06
C VAL A 479 -24.88 19.05 -32.37
N PRO A 480 -25.60 18.81 -33.47
CA PRO A 480 -24.97 18.66 -34.78
C PRO A 480 -24.52 20.04 -35.30
N ASN A 481 -23.28 20.11 -35.76
CA ASN A 481 -22.69 21.23 -36.49
C ASN A 481 -22.53 22.56 -35.76
N GLU A 482 -21.59 22.58 -34.80
CA GLU A 482 -20.68 23.72 -34.65
C GLU A 482 -19.63 23.32 -33.61
N SER A 483 -18.35 23.53 -33.91
CA SER A 483 -17.21 23.25 -33.08
C SER A 483 -17.26 24.05 -31.77
N LYS A 484 -17.91 23.50 -30.75
CA LYS A 484 -17.88 24.07 -29.39
C LYS A 484 -16.72 23.46 -28.61
N HIS A 485 -15.77 24.31 -28.33
CA HIS A 485 -14.54 23.99 -27.63
C HIS A 485 -14.76 23.95 -26.11
N ILE A 486 -14.05 23.04 -25.42
CA ILE A 486 -13.88 23.11 -23.96
C ILE A 486 -13.03 24.35 -23.68
N VAL A 487 -13.65 25.46 -23.33
CA VAL A 487 -12.90 26.66 -22.95
C VAL A 487 -13.02 26.82 -21.45
N LEU A 488 -11.91 26.54 -20.76
CA LEU A 488 -11.76 27.03 -19.38
C LEU A 488 -11.73 28.58 -19.46
N SER A 489 -12.60 29.23 -18.71
CA SER A 489 -12.68 30.70 -18.65
C SER A 489 -11.40 31.25 -18.00
N ASP A 490 -11.10 32.51 -18.22
CA ASP A 490 -9.94 33.14 -17.58
C ASP A 490 -10.07 33.14 -16.05
N ASN A 491 -11.27 33.14 -15.52
CA ASN A 491 -11.53 33.00 -14.09
C ASN A 491 -11.11 31.59 -13.57
N ASP A 492 -11.45 30.53 -14.33
CA ASP A 492 -11.07 29.16 -13.97
C ASP A 492 -9.55 28.99 -13.92
N TRP A 493 -8.82 29.65 -14.83
CA TRP A 493 -7.36 29.63 -14.86
C TRP A 493 -6.76 30.37 -13.68
N THR A 494 -7.37 31.49 -13.28
CA THR A 494 -6.92 32.28 -12.12
C THR A 494 -7.16 31.50 -10.82
N GLU A 495 -8.32 30.88 -10.67
CA GLU A 495 -8.61 30.02 -9.51
C GLU A 495 -7.63 28.85 -9.41
N LEU A 496 -7.31 28.23 -10.55
CA LEU A 496 -6.35 27.13 -10.60
C LEU A 496 -4.92 27.57 -10.26
N GLU A 497 -4.51 28.76 -10.70
CA GLU A 497 -3.22 29.38 -10.38
C GLU A 497 -3.11 29.61 -8.88
N VAL A 498 -4.08 30.29 -8.28
CA VAL A 498 -4.13 30.57 -6.84
C VAL A 498 -4.14 29.27 -6.03
N PHE A 499 -4.89 28.28 -6.49
CA PHE A 499 -4.95 26.99 -5.83
C PHE A 499 -3.58 26.28 -5.84
N LEU A 500 -2.95 26.15 -7.02
CA LEU A 500 -1.66 25.48 -7.14
C LEU A 500 -0.56 26.20 -6.35
N ASP A 501 -0.60 27.53 -6.31
CA ASP A 501 0.33 28.28 -5.49
C ASP A 501 0.08 28.11 -3.99
N SER A 502 -1.16 27.89 -3.57
CA SER A 502 -1.49 27.68 -2.16
C SER A 502 -1.15 26.28 -1.63
N VAL A 503 -1.15 25.26 -2.51
CA VAL A 503 -1.02 23.85 -2.11
C VAL A 503 0.35 23.26 -2.48
N GLU A 504 1.02 23.79 -3.50
CA GLU A 504 2.26 23.27 -4.10
C GLU A 504 3.44 24.24 -3.98
N ASP A 505 3.66 24.80 -2.79
CA ASP A 505 4.80 25.67 -2.47
C ASP A 505 5.06 26.78 -3.50
N LEU A 506 4.01 27.55 -3.84
CA LEU A 506 4.06 28.61 -4.83
C LEU A 506 4.50 28.12 -6.22
N PHE A 507 4.03 26.95 -6.64
CA PHE A 507 4.42 26.29 -7.88
C PHE A 507 4.37 27.21 -9.11
N VAL A 508 3.24 27.91 -9.34
CA VAL A 508 3.09 28.76 -10.53
C VAL A 508 3.96 30.00 -10.44
N SER A 509 4.07 30.58 -9.26
CA SER A 509 4.93 31.72 -8.99
C SER A 509 6.43 31.37 -9.20
N ARG A 510 6.87 30.19 -8.75
CA ARG A 510 8.23 29.68 -9.00
C ARG A 510 8.47 29.41 -10.49
N LEU A 511 7.52 28.76 -11.14
CA LEU A 511 7.61 28.42 -12.57
C LEU A 511 7.76 29.70 -13.43
N LYS A 512 6.97 30.75 -13.18
CA LYS A 512 7.06 32.03 -13.86
C LYS A 512 8.39 32.76 -13.60
N LYS A 513 8.93 32.60 -12.38
CA LYS A 513 10.21 33.20 -11.99
C LYS A 513 11.42 32.50 -12.64
N GLU A 514 11.41 31.18 -12.67
CA GLU A 514 12.52 30.40 -13.25
C GLU A 514 12.49 30.35 -14.77
N HIS A 515 11.28 30.46 -15.37
CA HIS A 515 11.08 30.44 -16.82
C HIS A 515 10.33 31.68 -17.31
N PRO A 516 10.93 32.87 -17.29
CA PRO A 516 10.23 34.13 -17.64
C PRO A 516 9.79 34.22 -19.12
N ASN A 517 10.32 33.35 -19.98
CA ASN A 517 9.97 33.28 -21.40
C ASN A 517 8.68 32.47 -21.69
N LEU A 518 8.04 31.91 -20.67
CA LEU A 518 6.79 31.19 -20.84
C LEU A 518 5.62 32.16 -20.96
N SER A 519 4.82 32.01 -22.02
CA SER A 519 3.56 32.73 -22.18
C SER A 519 2.51 32.21 -21.18
N ASN A 520 1.45 32.97 -20.93
CA ASN A 520 0.34 32.51 -20.07
C ASN A 520 -0.25 31.19 -20.57
N ALA A 521 -0.31 30.97 -21.89
CA ALA A 521 -0.78 29.70 -22.47
C ALA A 521 0.15 28.53 -22.15
N ASP A 522 1.46 28.78 -22.06
CA ASP A 522 2.45 27.79 -21.70
C ASP A 522 2.33 27.41 -20.21
N VAL A 523 2.19 28.41 -19.34
CA VAL A 523 1.99 28.23 -17.89
C VAL A 523 0.71 27.42 -17.63
N ARG A 524 -0.39 27.73 -18.31
CA ARG A 524 -1.66 26.98 -18.23
C ARG A 524 -1.46 25.49 -18.55
N LEU A 525 -0.66 25.16 -19.57
CA LEU A 525 -0.35 23.77 -19.88
C LEU A 525 0.49 23.11 -18.76
N MET A 526 1.47 23.83 -18.21
CA MET A 526 2.30 23.31 -17.09
C MET A 526 1.45 23.04 -15.85
N MET A 527 0.50 23.91 -15.54
CA MET A 527 -0.46 23.70 -14.45
C MET A 527 -1.26 22.41 -14.61
N LEU A 528 -1.74 22.12 -15.83
CA LEU A 528 -2.47 20.89 -16.15
C LEU A 528 -1.58 19.64 -16.08
N LEU A 529 -0.30 19.76 -16.45
CA LEU A 529 0.69 18.70 -16.29
C LEU A 529 0.97 18.41 -14.80
N ARG A 530 1.08 19.46 -13.98
CA ARG A 530 1.25 19.32 -12.53
C ARG A 530 0.11 18.55 -11.87
N LEU A 531 -1.12 18.77 -12.35
CA LEU A 531 -2.31 18.02 -11.94
C LEU A 531 -2.36 16.59 -12.49
N LYS A 532 -1.34 16.13 -13.18
CA LYS A 532 -1.20 14.77 -13.74
C LYS A 532 -2.34 14.37 -14.69
N LEU A 533 -2.90 15.34 -15.43
CA LEU A 533 -3.97 15.05 -16.40
C LEU A 533 -3.43 14.23 -17.59
N SER A 534 -4.25 13.30 -18.09
CA SER A 534 -3.87 12.43 -19.21
C SER A 534 -3.68 13.20 -20.51
N GLN A 535 -2.90 12.67 -21.45
CA GLN A 535 -2.75 13.30 -22.77
C GLN A 535 -4.09 13.41 -23.51
N LYS A 536 -4.96 12.45 -23.34
CA LYS A 536 -6.33 12.45 -23.89
C LYS A 536 -7.15 13.60 -23.32
N THR A 537 -7.11 13.81 -22.00
CA THR A 537 -7.80 14.93 -21.33
C THR A 537 -7.24 16.28 -21.80
N LEU A 538 -5.91 16.40 -21.94
CA LEU A 538 -5.27 17.60 -22.47
C LEU A 538 -5.71 17.87 -23.92
N ALA A 539 -5.80 16.83 -24.75
CA ALA A 539 -6.27 16.93 -26.12
C ALA A 539 -7.72 17.48 -26.18
N SER A 540 -8.59 17.00 -25.30
CA SER A 540 -9.97 17.51 -25.17
C SER A 540 -10.01 18.98 -24.73
N ILE A 541 -9.23 19.36 -23.71
CA ILE A 541 -9.18 20.75 -23.21
C ILE A 541 -8.66 21.72 -24.28
N TYR A 542 -7.65 21.31 -25.06
CA TYR A 542 -7.08 22.15 -26.11
C TYR A 542 -7.71 21.95 -27.48
N CYS A 543 -8.70 21.07 -27.61
CA CYS A 543 -9.42 20.76 -28.87
C CYS A 543 -8.50 20.40 -30.03
N VAL A 544 -7.50 19.55 -29.73
CA VAL A 544 -6.53 19.08 -30.70
C VAL A 544 -6.37 17.57 -30.58
N SER A 545 -5.74 16.95 -31.56
CA SER A 545 -5.42 15.53 -31.48
C SER A 545 -4.37 15.24 -30.40
N GLU A 546 -4.37 14.05 -29.82
CA GLU A 546 -3.34 13.62 -28.88
C GLU A 546 -1.93 13.72 -29.48
N LYS A 547 -1.81 13.50 -30.80
CA LYS A 547 -0.57 13.67 -31.54
C LYS A 547 -0.10 15.13 -31.52
N ALA A 548 -1.01 16.08 -31.62
CA ALA A 548 -0.71 17.52 -31.53
C ALA A 548 -0.29 17.90 -30.09
N ILE A 549 -0.90 17.33 -29.07
CA ILE A 549 -0.43 17.52 -27.69
C ILE A 549 0.98 16.95 -27.51
N LYS A 550 1.26 15.74 -27.98
CA LYS A 550 2.63 15.18 -27.94
C LYS A 550 3.66 16.10 -28.59
N GLN A 551 3.33 16.62 -29.77
CA GLN A 551 4.19 17.57 -30.48
C GLN A 551 4.38 18.86 -29.68
N LYS A 552 3.30 19.38 -29.10
CA LYS A 552 3.35 20.59 -28.27
C LYS A 552 4.21 20.39 -27.02
N LEU A 553 4.08 19.25 -26.33
CA LEU A 553 4.92 18.91 -25.17
C LEU A 553 6.40 18.78 -25.56
N PHE A 554 6.68 18.25 -26.74
CA PHE A 554 8.05 18.16 -27.25
C PHE A 554 8.66 19.54 -27.52
N LEU A 555 7.92 20.44 -28.17
CA LEU A 555 8.38 21.81 -28.42
C LEU A 555 8.60 22.61 -27.12
N TYR A 556 7.81 22.32 -26.11
CA TYR A 556 7.91 23.03 -24.83
C TYR A 556 9.10 22.59 -23.97
N LYS A 557 9.68 21.42 -24.24
CA LYS A 557 10.97 21.03 -23.66
C LYS A 557 12.08 22.06 -23.97
N ASP A 558 12.03 22.63 -25.16
CA ASP A 558 13.00 23.66 -25.60
C ASP A 558 12.80 24.98 -24.84
N LYS A 559 11.51 25.37 -24.62
CA LYS A 559 11.17 26.60 -23.90
C LYS A 559 11.57 26.59 -22.41
N VAL A 560 11.56 25.43 -21.79
CA VAL A 560 12.00 25.27 -20.39
C VAL A 560 13.46 24.83 -20.26
N GLY A 561 14.22 24.80 -21.35
CA GLY A 561 15.65 24.54 -21.35
C GLY A 561 16.07 23.09 -21.16
N ILE A 562 15.13 22.11 -21.27
CA ILE A 562 15.40 20.68 -21.03
C ILE A 562 15.42 19.85 -22.33
N LYS A 563 15.69 20.48 -23.47
CA LYS A 563 15.68 19.82 -24.79
C LYS A 563 16.59 18.60 -24.87
N ASN A 564 17.75 18.68 -24.26
CA ASN A 564 18.79 17.63 -24.30
C ASN A 564 18.68 16.61 -23.16
N GLU A 565 17.70 16.75 -22.29
CA GLU A 565 17.52 15.85 -21.16
C GLU A 565 16.74 14.59 -21.56
N HIS A 566 17.09 13.44 -20.94
CA HIS A 566 16.47 12.14 -21.24
C HIS A 566 15.06 11.95 -20.65
N PHE A 567 14.57 12.88 -19.82
CA PHE A 567 13.24 12.81 -19.24
C PHE A 567 12.21 13.68 -20.00
N SER A 568 10.94 13.37 -19.81
CA SER A 568 9.85 14.10 -20.47
C SER A 568 9.56 15.43 -19.79
N LEU A 569 8.95 16.39 -20.55
CA LEU A 569 8.45 17.64 -19.96
C LEU A 569 7.48 17.36 -18.79
N ARG A 570 6.67 16.32 -18.90
CA ARG A 570 5.75 15.90 -17.83
C ARG A 570 6.51 15.57 -16.54
N ASN A 571 7.52 14.70 -16.64
CA ASN A 571 8.34 14.34 -15.48
C ASN A 571 9.08 15.55 -14.87
N TYR A 572 9.50 16.49 -15.72
CA TYR A 572 10.10 17.73 -15.23
C TYR A 572 9.11 18.52 -14.38
N ILE A 573 7.91 18.78 -14.92
CA ILE A 573 6.88 19.57 -14.24
C ILE A 573 6.30 18.86 -13.00
N GLU A 574 6.21 17.53 -13.03
CA GLU A 574 5.75 16.75 -11.87
C GLU A 574 6.75 16.76 -10.71
N ASN A 575 8.02 17.03 -10.97
CA ASN A 575 9.07 17.12 -9.95
C ASN A 575 9.57 18.56 -9.69
N PHE A 576 9.05 19.54 -10.46
CA PHE A 576 9.35 20.96 -10.29
C PHE A 576 8.73 21.49 -8.99
#